data_27737806fc46715a7327ed6d16716c16
#
_entry.id   27737806fc46715a7327ed6d16716c16
#
_cell.length_a   1.000
_cell.length_b   1.000
_cell.length_c   1.000
_cell.angle_alpha   90.00
_cell.angle_beta   90.00
_cell.angle_gamma   90.00
#
_symmetry.space_group_name_H-M   'P 1'
#
loop_
_entity.id
_entity.type
_entity.pdbx_description
1 polymer ?
#
loop_
_entity_poly.entity_id
_entity_poly.type
_entity_poly.pdbx_seq_one_letter_code
_entity_poly.pdbx_strand_id
1 'polypeptide(L)' 'MRAKTQTTTNSLPRRLLDGPLLRPDEAAALLAVKTSWVYEAVRTGQLPCLRVGRHIRFTRAMLEEWLAER' A
#
# COMPACT_ATOMS: atom_id res chain seq x y z
N MET A 1 -15.27 -15.77 20.19
CA MET A 1 -15.29 -15.63 19.97
C MET A 1 -14.84 -15.28 19.79
N ARG A 2 -14.80 -15.19 19.62
CA ARG A 2 -14.58 -14.72 19.22
C ARG A 2 -14.08 -14.29 18.76
N ALA A 3 -13.90 -14.45 18.64
CA ALA A 3 -13.56 -13.94 18.00
C ALA A 3 -13.16 -13.41 17.69
N LYS A 4 -13.09 -13.41 17.65
CA LYS A 4 -12.95 -12.92 17.22
C LYS A 4 -12.54 -12.40 16.83
N THR A 5 -12.51 -12.63 16.78
CA THR A 5 -12.38 -12.15 16.21
C THR A 5 -12.03 -11.60 15.91
N GLN A 6 -11.86 -11.66 15.81
CA GLN A 6 -11.81 -11.30 15.35
C GLN A 6 -11.60 -10.62 14.94
N THR A 7 -11.68 -10.53 14.82
CA THR A 7 -11.83 -9.97 14.43
C THR A 7 -11.36 -9.16 14.29
N THR A 8 -11.03 -9.05 14.35
CA THR A 8 -10.86 -8.34 14.22
C THR A 8 -10.38 -7.83 13.80
N THR A 9 -9.87 -8.26 13.65
CA THR A 9 -9.52 -7.81 13.16
C THR A 9 -9.89 -7.09 12.54
N ASN A 10 -10.07 -7.15 12.45
CA ASN A 10 -10.77 -6.24 12.05
C ASN A 10 -10.46 -4.96 11.64
N SER A 11 -9.65 -4.49 12.05
CA SER A 11 -9.49 -3.13 11.69
C SER A 11 -8.87 -2.95 10.32
N LEU A 12 -8.06 -3.86 9.88
CA LEU A 12 -7.47 -3.80 8.54
C LEU A 12 -8.28 -4.63 7.57
N PRO A 13 -8.52 -4.11 6.35
CA PRO A 13 -9.16 -4.93 5.35
C PRO A 13 -8.35 -6.18 5.08
N ARG A 14 -9.03 -7.27 4.92
CA ARG A 14 -8.37 -8.54 4.71
C ARG A 14 -7.47 -8.52 3.47
N ARG A 15 -7.91 -7.84 2.42
CA ARG A 15 -7.15 -7.85 1.18
C ARG A 15 -5.82 -7.14 1.27
N LEU A 16 -5.58 -6.38 2.33
CA LEU A 16 -4.25 -5.81 2.53
C LEU A 16 -3.22 -6.90 2.78
N LEU A 17 -3.67 -8.06 3.20
CA LEU A 17 -2.78 -9.16 3.53
C LEU A 17 -2.86 -10.29 2.51
N ASP A 18 -3.51 -10.07 1.37
CA ASP A 18 -3.70 -11.12 0.38
C ASP A 18 -2.46 -11.42 -0.43
N GLY A 19 -1.38 -10.77 -0.18
CA GLY A 19 -0.13 -11.02 -0.86
C GLY A 19 0.94 -10.21 -0.20
N PRO A 20 2.16 -10.36 -0.68
CA PRO A 20 3.26 -9.57 -0.10
C PRO A 20 3.03 -8.10 -0.37
N LEU A 21 3.43 -7.28 0.58
CA LEU A 21 3.40 -5.85 0.40
C LEU A 21 4.50 -5.48 -0.60
N LEU A 22 4.26 -4.41 -1.33
CA LEU A 22 5.21 -3.95 -2.35
C LEU A 22 6.15 -2.93 -1.74
N ARG A 23 7.42 -3.06 -2.05
CA ARG A 23 8.41 -2.04 -1.72
C ARG A 23 8.29 -0.88 -2.71
N PRO A 24 8.87 0.29 -2.37
CA PRO A 24 8.77 1.43 -3.29
C PRO A 24 9.31 1.13 -4.70
N ASP A 25 10.39 0.36 -4.80
CA ASP A 25 10.93 0.03 -6.12
C ASP A 25 9.98 -0.88 -6.88
N GLU A 26 9.28 -1.77 -6.19
CA GLU A 26 8.31 -2.63 -6.83
C GLU A 26 7.08 -1.84 -7.27
N ALA A 27 6.64 -0.90 -6.45
CA ALA A 27 5.53 -0.02 -6.82
C ALA A 27 5.91 0.82 -8.03
N ALA A 28 7.14 1.32 -8.06
CA ALA A 28 7.62 2.11 -9.18
C ALA A 28 7.60 1.29 -10.48
N ALA A 29 7.99 0.03 -10.39
CA ALA A 29 7.96 -0.84 -11.56
C ALA A 29 6.54 -1.03 -12.07
N LEU A 30 5.59 -1.23 -11.17
CA LEU A 30 4.19 -1.39 -11.58
C LEU A 30 3.63 -0.12 -12.21
N LEU A 31 4.05 1.03 -11.72
CA LEU A 31 3.59 2.31 -12.24
C LEU A 31 4.42 2.79 -13.42
N ALA A 32 5.51 2.09 -13.73
CA ALA A 32 6.42 2.44 -14.82
C ALA A 32 7.03 3.82 -14.63
N VAL A 33 7.44 4.11 -13.40
CA VAL A 33 8.10 5.36 -13.04
C VAL A 33 9.37 5.05 -12.28
N LYS A 34 10.17 6.08 -12.06
CA LYS A 34 11.40 5.92 -11.27
C LYS A 34 11.05 5.77 -9.80
N THR A 35 11.86 5.02 -9.08
CA THR A 35 11.67 4.85 -7.64
C THR A 35 11.71 6.18 -6.92
N SER A 36 12.59 7.09 -7.36
CA SER A 36 12.65 8.41 -6.75
C SER A 36 11.35 9.17 -6.89
N TRP A 37 10.63 8.95 -8.00
CA TRP A 37 9.33 9.58 -8.18
C TRP A 37 8.34 9.08 -7.13
N VAL A 38 8.40 7.79 -6.81
CA VAL A 38 7.50 7.21 -5.80
C VAL A 38 7.76 7.83 -4.43
N TYR A 39 9.04 7.95 -4.04
CA TYR A 39 9.37 8.57 -2.77
C TYR A 39 8.88 10.01 -2.69
N GLU A 40 9.07 10.75 -3.77
CA GLU A 40 8.64 12.14 -3.81
C GLU A 40 7.12 12.24 -3.75
N ALA A 41 6.41 11.38 -4.45
CA ALA A 41 4.95 11.39 -4.45
C ALA A 41 4.38 11.08 -3.08
N VAL A 42 5.02 10.17 -2.35
CA VAL A 42 4.61 9.86 -0.99
C VAL A 42 4.89 11.06 -0.08
N ARG A 43 6.06 11.66 -0.23
CA ARG A 43 6.46 12.78 0.61
C ARG A 43 5.51 13.97 0.45
N THR A 44 5.04 14.20 -0.76
CA THR A 44 4.15 15.33 -1.03
C THR A 44 2.67 14.98 -0.87
N GLY A 45 2.37 13.75 -0.49
CA GLY A 45 0.99 13.36 -0.25
C GLY A 45 0.21 13.00 -1.50
N GLN A 46 0.86 12.88 -2.65
CA GLN A 46 0.18 12.52 -3.88
C GLN A 46 -0.14 11.04 -3.97
N LEU A 47 0.67 10.20 -3.36
CA LEU A 47 0.52 8.76 -3.46
C LEU A 47 0.34 8.18 -2.06
N PRO A 48 -0.74 7.45 -1.81
CA PRO A 48 -0.93 6.84 -0.50
C PRO A 48 0.06 5.70 -0.28
N CYS A 49 0.38 5.44 0.96
CA CYS A 49 1.28 4.36 1.30
C CYS A 49 0.90 3.79 2.65
N LEU A 50 1.45 2.63 2.93
CA LEU A 50 1.37 2.01 4.25
C LEU A 50 2.73 2.17 4.92
N ARG A 51 2.70 2.30 6.24
CA ARG A 51 3.95 2.37 6.98
C ARG A 51 4.09 1.13 7.85
N VAL A 52 5.20 0.45 7.66
CA VAL A 52 5.55 -0.71 8.47
C VAL A 52 6.80 -0.30 9.21
N GLY A 53 6.63 0.18 10.44
CA GLY A 53 7.72 0.81 11.14
C GLY A 53 8.18 2.04 10.38
N ARG A 54 9.43 2.04 9.93
CA ARG A 54 9.98 3.13 9.12
C ARG A 54 9.83 2.88 7.62
N HIS A 55 9.34 1.71 7.26
CA HIS A 55 9.34 1.30 5.86
C HIS A 55 8.05 1.73 5.19
N ILE A 56 8.16 2.20 3.97
CA ILE A 56 7.03 2.55 3.14
C ILE A 56 6.68 1.32 2.31
N ARG A 57 5.40 0.96 2.32
CA ARG A 57 4.95 -0.21 1.57
C ARG A 57 3.64 0.12 0.87
N PHE A 58 3.29 -0.68 -0.11
CA PHE A 58 2.08 -0.48 -0.90
C PHE A 58 1.41 -1.83 -1.11
N THR A 59 0.12 -1.80 -1.41
CA THR A 59 -0.56 -2.97 -1.93
C THR A 59 -0.91 -2.70 -3.38
N ARG A 60 -1.04 -3.79 -4.14
CA ARG A 60 -1.43 -3.66 -5.53
C ARG A 60 -2.81 -2.98 -5.63
N ALA A 61 -3.72 -3.35 -4.74
CA ALA A 61 -5.07 -2.77 -4.76
C ALA A 61 -5.03 -1.26 -4.52
N MET A 62 -4.17 -0.80 -3.60
CA MET A 62 -4.04 0.64 -3.36
C MET A 62 -3.63 1.38 -4.61
N LEU A 63 -2.65 0.82 -5.32
CA LEU A 63 -2.15 1.45 -6.53
C LEU A 63 -3.19 1.45 -7.63
N GLU A 64 -3.93 0.36 -7.74
CA GLU A 64 -4.99 0.27 -8.75
C GLU A 64 -6.10 1.28 -8.49
N GLU A 65 -6.49 1.42 -7.22
CA GLU A 65 -7.51 2.40 -6.87
C GLU A 65 -7.04 3.82 -7.13
N TRP A 66 -5.79 4.08 -6.79
CA TRP A 66 -5.22 5.40 -7.01
C TRP A 66 -5.21 5.75 -8.50
N LEU A 67 -4.81 4.79 -9.33
CA LEU A 67 -4.81 5.01 -10.77
C LEU A 67 -6.20 5.23 -11.32
N ALA A 68 -7.19 4.52 -10.77
CA ALA A 68 -8.55 4.62 -11.25
C ALA A 68 -9.16 5.99 -10.98
N GLU A 69 -8.64 6.70 -10.01
CA GLU A 69 -9.16 8.02 -9.63
C GLU A 69 -8.51 9.16 -10.39
N ARG A 70 -7.59 8.87 -11.29
CA ARG A 70 -6.86 9.94 -11.99
C ARG A 70 -7.50 10.32 -13.30
#